data_dd35bb122f108875be84b70845499a64
#
_entry.id   dd35bb122f108875be84b70845499a64
#
_cell.length_a   1.000
_cell.length_b   1.000
_cell.length_c   1.000
_cell.angle_alpha   90.00
_cell.angle_beta   90.00
_cell.angle_gamma   90.00
#
_symmetry.space_group_name_H-M   'P 1'
#
loop_
_entity.id
_entity.type
_entity.pdbx_description
1 polymer ?
#
loop_
_entity_poly.entity_id
_entity_poly.type
_entity_poly.pdbx_seq_one_letter_code
_entity_poly.pdbx_strand_id
1 'polypeptide(L)'
;IQKACKKKGIKCIIVNTKSTIITQKDEDKNTLTVYNYDGKNGEHTFTGRDTVCIVRGGALEDEAGLSLISSFQNSQAFMINTRSAMLTCDNKLTSALLFEKYGLPTPRTAFVSNENNIKTALDKVGGKFPIILKTLTGTQGIGVIKIESYEGLVATLQAMWKLEAEMIIQEFMPSDFDIRTFCVDNKIFA
;
A
#
# COMPACT_ATOMS: atom_id res chain seq x y z
N ILE A 1 -2.24 -14.53 -12.72
CA ILE A 1 -1.60 -15.48 -11.80
C ILE A 1 -2.27 -16.85 -11.93
N GLN A 2 -3.59 -17.00 -11.66
CA GLN A 2 -4.28 -18.31 -11.74
C GLN A 2 -4.05 -19.05 -13.07
N LYS A 3 -4.19 -18.36 -14.22
CA LYS A 3 -3.91 -18.97 -15.55
C LYS A 3 -2.47 -19.48 -15.67
N ALA A 4 -1.51 -18.76 -15.10
CA ALA A 4 -0.10 -19.16 -15.13
C ALA A 4 0.16 -20.36 -14.21
N CYS A 5 -0.41 -20.37 -13.02
CA CYS A 5 -0.35 -21.50 -12.10
C CYS A 5 -0.94 -22.77 -12.74
N LYS A 6 -2.13 -22.66 -13.35
CA LYS A 6 -2.77 -23.79 -14.05
C LYS A 6 -1.89 -24.38 -15.16
N LYS A 7 -1.25 -23.51 -15.98
CA LYS A 7 -0.31 -23.96 -17.02
C LYS A 7 0.90 -24.73 -16.48
N LYS A 8 1.30 -24.44 -15.24
CA LYS A 8 2.46 -25.04 -14.58
C LYS A 8 2.11 -26.17 -13.61
N GLY A 9 0.82 -26.58 -13.52
CA GLY A 9 0.35 -27.58 -12.57
C GLY A 9 0.44 -27.15 -11.10
N ILE A 10 0.51 -25.85 -10.83
CA ILE A 10 0.60 -25.30 -9.47
C ILE A 10 -0.80 -25.04 -8.93
N LYS A 11 -1.13 -25.57 -7.74
CA LYS A 11 -2.38 -25.28 -7.05
C LYS A 11 -2.38 -23.78 -6.65
N CYS A 12 -3.41 -23.06 -7.04
CA CYS A 12 -3.58 -21.64 -6.73
C CYS A 12 -4.94 -21.41 -6.08
N ILE A 13 -4.94 -20.87 -4.86
CA ILE A 13 -6.14 -20.56 -4.08
C ILE A 13 -6.21 -19.05 -3.96
N ILE A 14 -7.38 -18.47 -4.21
CA ILE A 14 -7.65 -17.06 -3.90
C ILE A 14 -8.25 -17.01 -2.50
N VAL A 15 -7.64 -16.21 -1.64
CA VAL A 15 -8.17 -15.91 -0.31
C VAL A 15 -8.72 -14.48 -0.35
N ASN A 16 -10.04 -14.36 -0.12
CA ASN A 16 -10.71 -13.06 -0.07
C ASN A 16 -10.72 -12.58 1.39
N THR A 17 -9.98 -11.52 1.68
CA THR A 17 -9.86 -10.96 3.04
C THR A 17 -11.20 -10.58 3.67
N LYS A 18 -12.16 -10.14 2.85
CA LYS A 18 -13.50 -9.71 3.33
C LYS A 18 -14.46 -10.87 3.67
N SER A 19 -14.12 -12.09 3.30
CA SER A 19 -14.94 -13.29 3.54
C SER A 19 -14.16 -14.44 4.17
N THR A 20 -13.07 -14.12 4.85
CA THR A 20 -12.16 -15.12 5.42
C THR A 20 -12.26 -15.14 6.94
N ILE A 21 -12.30 -16.35 7.50
CA ILE A 21 -12.13 -16.59 8.92
C ILE A 21 -10.75 -17.23 9.12
N ILE A 22 -10.01 -16.72 10.11
CA ILE A 22 -8.74 -17.25 10.54
C ILE A 22 -8.93 -17.78 11.96
N THR A 23 -8.44 -18.98 12.26
CA THR A 23 -8.45 -19.53 13.61
C THR A 23 -7.04 -19.67 14.16
N GLN A 24 -6.87 -19.44 15.46
CA GLN A 24 -5.59 -19.53 16.16
C GLN A 24 -5.24 -20.94 16.67
N LYS A 25 -5.99 -21.97 16.30
CA LYS A 25 -5.90 -23.30 16.89
C LYS A 25 -5.12 -24.32 16.07
N ASP A 26 -4.15 -23.93 15.29
CA ASP A 26 -3.27 -24.92 14.68
C ASP A 26 -2.19 -25.32 15.69
N GLU A 27 -2.18 -26.59 16.11
CA GLU A 27 -1.17 -27.16 17.03
C GLU A 27 0.24 -27.09 16.40
N ASP A 28 0.30 -27.11 15.07
CA ASP A 28 1.53 -26.91 14.31
C ASP A 28 1.68 -25.44 13.89
N LYS A 29 2.67 -24.76 14.46
CA LYS A 29 3.00 -23.36 14.16
C LYS A 29 3.33 -23.06 12.70
N ASN A 30 3.57 -24.11 11.89
CA ASN A 30 3.88 -23.97 10.47
C ASN A 30 2.66 -24.16 9.57
N THR A 31 1.50 -24.42 10.11
CA THR A 31 0.25 -24.52 9.36
C THR A 31 -0.65 -23.33 9.63
N LEU A 32 -1.44 -22.99 8.63
CA LEU A 32 -2.49 -21.97 8.72
C LEU A 32 -3.74 -22.51 8.06
N THR A 33 -4.82 -22.58 8.81
CA THR A 33 -6.13 -22.94 8.27
C THR A 33 -6.97 -21.70 8.05
N VAL A 34 -7.47 -21.57 6.84
CA VAL A 34 -8.26 -20.44 6.36
C VAL A 34 -9.59 -20.94 5.85
N TYR A 35 -10.68 -20.38 6.35
CA TYR A 35 -12.03 -20.66 5.90
C TYR A 35 -12.49 -19.53 4.95
N ASN A 36 -12.74 -19.86 3.70
CA ASN A 36 -13.12 -18.91 2.68
C ASN A 36 -14.60 -19.07 2.33
N TYR A 37 -15.40 -18.04 2.60
CA TYR A 37 -16.87 -18.08 2.50
C TYR A 37 -17.41 -17.37 1.24
N ASP A 38 -16.70 -17.39 0.14
CA ASP A 38 -17.18 -16.85 -1.13
C ASP A 38 -18.18 -17.78 -1.88
N GLY A 39 -18.76 -18.73 -1.15
CA GLY A 39 -19.79 -19.67 -1.62
C GLY A 39 -19.27 -20.89 -2.37
N LYS A 40 -17.95 -21.05 -2.57
CA LYS A 40 -17.38 -22.16 -3.37
C LYS A 40 -16.24 -22.93 -2.72
N ASN A 41 -15.63 -22.40 -1.68
CA ASN A 41 -14.27 -22.88 -1.34
C ASN A 41 -14.06 -23.10 0.15
N GLY A 42 -14.73 -23.77 0.85
CA GLY A 42 -14.53 -24.30 2.17
C GLY A 42 -13.21 -23.98 2.90
N GLU A 43 -12.77 -24.93 3.65
CA GLU A 43 -11.56 -24.90 4.44
C GLU A 43 -10.31 -25.19 3.60
N HIS A 44 -9.26 -24.41 3.80
CA HIS A 44 -7.95 -24.60 3.20
C HIS A 44 -6.86 -24.56 4.27
N THR A 45 -6.12 -25.63 4.38
CA THR A 45 -4.91 -25.68 5.21
C THR A 45 -3.67 -25.46 4.35
N PHE A 46 -2.84 -24.56 4.79
CA PHE A 46 -1.59 -24.19 4.15
C PHE A 46 -0.42 -24.61 5.05
N THR A 47 0.54 -25.32 4.48
CA THR A 47 1.82 -25.57 5.15
C THR A 47 2.81 -24.49 4.72
N GLY A 48 3.32 -23.73 5.68
CA GLY A 48 4.08 -22.51 5.40
C GLY A 48 5.22 -22.69 4.40
N ARG A 49 6.06 -23.71 4.62
CA ARG A 49 7.25 -23.93 3.76
C ARG A 49 6.92 -24.28 2.31
N ASP A 50 5.72 -24.83 2.06
CA ASP A 50 5.27 -25.23 0.72
C ASP A 50 4.34 -24.18 0.10
N THR A 51 4.17 -23.04 0.77
CA THR A 51 3.23 -22.01 0.37
C THR A 51 3.94 -20.75 -0.07
N VAL A 52 3.54 -20.21 -1.22
CA VAL A 52 3.87 -18.86 -1.68
C VAL A 52 2.61 -18.00 -1.56
N CYS A 53 2.67 -16.99 -0.74
CA CYS A 53 1.58 -16.03 -0.57
C CYS A 53 1.87 -14.75 -1.37
N ILE A 54 1.03 -14.47 -2.37
CA ILE A 54 1.12 -13.24 -3.19
C ILE A 54 0.06 -12.26 -2.68
N VAL A 55 0.52 -11.24 -1.98
CA VAL A 55 -0.36 -10.21 -1.43
C VAL A 55 -0.81 -9.24 -2.52
N ARG A 56 -2.10 -8.88 -2.52
CA ARG A 56 -2.67 -7.87 -3.42
C ARG A 56 -3.22 -6.70 -2.60
N GLY A 57 -3.27 -5.51 -3.24
CA GLY A 57 -3.56 -4.24 -2.56
C GLY A 57 -4.80 -4.21 -1.67
N GLY A 58 -5.89 -4.87 -2.07
CA GLY A 58 -7.11 -4.94 -1.24
C GLY A 58 -6.93 -5.60 0.14
N ALA A 59 -5.85 -6.31 0.38
CA ALA A 59 -5.54 -6.89 1.69
C ALA A 59 -5.00 -5.87 2.71
N LEU A 60 -4.76 -4.63 2.31
CA LEU A 60 -4.28 -3.54 3.18
C LEU A 60 -5.41 -2.61 3.65
N GLU A 61 -6.63 -2.82 3.18
CA GLU A 61 -7.75 -1.91 3.42
C GLU A 61 -8.25 -1.94 4.87
N ASP A 62 -7.99 -3.03 5.59
CA ASP A 62 -8.43 -3.20 6.97
C ASP A 62 -7.49 -4.07 7.82
N GLU A 63 -7.69 -4.02 9.14
CA GLU A 63 -6.90 -4.79 10.11
C GLU A 63 -7.06 -6.32 9.95
N ALA A 64 -8.19 -6.78 9.44
CA ALA A 64 -8.42 -8.21 9.20
C ALA A 64 -7.51 -8.72 8.08
N GLY A 65 -7.39 -7.94 6.99
CA GLY A 65 -6.46 -8.23 5.90
C GLY A 65 -5.00 -8.21 6.35
N LEU A 66 -4.61 -7.22 7.15
CA LEU A 66 -3.27 -7.13 7.73
C LEU A 66 -2.96 -8.30 8.67
N SER A 67 -3.94 -8.75 9.46
CA SER A 67 -3.82 -9.91 10.33
C SER A 67 -3.68 -11.20 9.55
N LEU A 68 -4.41 -11.35 8.45
CA LEU A 68 -4.27 -12.49 7.54
C LEU A 68 -2.88 -12.57 6.92
N ILE A 69 -2.34 -11.44 6.44
CA ILE A 69 -0.97 -11.37 5.92
C ILE A 69 0.03 -11.79 7.00
N SER A 70 -0.14 -11.30 8.24
CA SER A 70 0.70 -11.67 9.37
C SER A 70 0.63 -13.16 9.67
N SER A 71 -0.57 -13.77 9.60
CA SER A 71 -0.76 -15.19 9.85
C SER A 71 -0.03 -16.06 8.82
N PHE A 72 -0.09 -15.70 7.53
CA PHE A 72 0.72 -16.38 6.51
C PHE A 72 2.23 -16.22 6.75
N GLN A 73 2.66 -15.02 7.13
CA GLN A 73 4.07 -14.76 7.43
C GLN A 73 4.54 -15.56 8.66
N ASN A 74 3.74 -15.64 9.71
CA ASN A 74 4.04 -16.40 10.91
C ASN A 74 4.08 -17.91 10.66
N SER A 75 3.28 -18.43 9.73
CA SER A 75 3.34 -19.83 9.32
C SER A 75 4.56 -20.15 8.46
N GLN A 76 5.46 -19.21 8.23
CA GLN A 76 6.67 -19.32 7.40
C GLN A 76 6.38 -19.47 5.89
N ALA A 77 5.23 -19.03 5.42
CA ALA A 77 4.97 -18.93 3.99
C ALA A 77 5.94 -17.95 3.32
N PHE A 78 6.35 -18.26 2.09
CA PHE A 78 7.15 -17.33 1.31
C PHE A 78 6.27 -16.18 0.82
N MET A 79 6.55 -14.98 1.33
CA MET A 79 5.72 -13.81 1.09
C MET A 79 6.18 -12.98 -0.11
N ILE A 80 5.26 -12.65 -1.01
CA ILE A 80 5.44 -11.68 -2.09
C ILE A 80 4.30 -10.64 -2.00
N ASN A 81 4.50 -9.49 -1.38
CA ASN A 81 5.59 -9.01 -0.54
C ASN A 81 5.25 -9.22 0.95
N THR A 82 6.22 -8.90 1.84
CA THR A 82 6.00 -8.96 3.30
C THR A 82 5.04 -7.86 3.76
N ARG A 83 4.42 -8.04 4.95
CA ARG A 83 3.56 -7.02 5.55
C ARG A 83 4.26 -5.66 5.68
N SER A 84 5.50 -5.64 6.15
CA SER A 84 6.26 -4.40 6.31
C SER A 84 6.53 -3.70 4.98
N ALA A 85 6.90 -4.43 3.93
CA ALA A 85 7.10 -3.86 2.60
C ALA A 85 5.80 -3.26 2.04
N MET A 86 4.69 -3.96 2.20
CA MET A 86 3.38 -3.49 1.74
C MET A 86 2.96 -2.20 2.45
N LEU A 87 3.06 -2.14 3.77
CA LEU A 87 2.73 -0.93 4.56
C LEU A 87 3.65 0.26 4.22
N THR A 88 4.95 0.00 4.02
CA THR A 88 5.89 1.04 3.60
C THR A 88 5.51 1.63 2.24
N CYS A 89 5.14 0.78 1.29
CA CYS A 89 4.75 1.24 -0.05
C CYS A 89 3.37 1.91 -0.10
N ASP A 90 2.44 1.54 0.79
CA ASP A 90 1.12 2.17 0.86
C ASP A 90 1.19 3.59 1.42
N ASN A 91 2.09 3.86 2.36
CA ASN A 91 2.27 5.17 2.96
C ASN A 91 3.23 6.03 2.13
N LYS A 92 2.69 7.07 1.49
CA LYS A 92 3.43 7.94 0.55
C LYS A 92 4.54 8.75 1.22
N LEU A 93 4.35 9.16 2.49
CA LEU A 93 5.41 9.86 3.23
C LEU A 93 6.54 8.90 3.60
N THR A 94 6.21 7.72 4.11
CA THR A 94 7.22 6.70 4.45
C THR A 94 8.04 6.30 3.23
N SER A 95 7.38 6.14 2.07
CA SER A 95 8.08 5.88 0.80
C SER A 95 9.01 7.02 0.39
N ALA A 96 8.57 8.28 0.50
CA ALA A 96 9.38 9.44 0.17
C ALA A 96 10.62 9.55 1.07
N LEU A 97 10.45 9.37 2.38
CA LEU A 97 11.55 9.37 3.36
C LEU A 97 12.54 8.22 3.11
N LEU A 98 12.03 7.06 2.68
CA LEU A 98 12.89 5.92 2.34
C LEU A 98 13.71 6.22 1.09
N PHE A 99 13.13 6.80 0.06
CA PHE A 99 13.86 7.22 -1.14
C PHE A 99 14.94 8.26 -0.82
N GLU A 100 14.62 9.26 0.00
CA GLU A 100 15.59 10.25 0.48
C GLU A 100 16.75 9.57 1.23
N LYS A 101 16.46 8.65 2.14
CA LYS A 101 17.46 7.89 2.90
C LYS A 101 18.47 7.17 2.00
N TYR A 102 18.01 6.66 0.85
CA TYR A 102 18.84 5.97 -0.13
C TYR A 102 19.38 6.87 -1.24
N GLY A 103 19.21 8.19 -1.14
CA GLY A 103 19.67 9.16 -2.13
C GLY A 103 18.96 9.06 -3.49
N LEU A 104 17.77 8.47 -3.54
CA LEU A 104 16.99 8.37 -4.77
C LEU A 104 16.25 9.68 -5.03
N PRO A 105 16.26 10.19 -6.26
CA PRO A 105 15.48 11.38 -6.63
C PRO A 105 14.01 11.19 -6.35
N THR A 106 13.41 12.11 -5.62
CA THR A 106 11.97 12.10 -5.31
C THR A 106 11.46 13.53 -5.27
N PRO A 107 10.21 13.80 -5.66
CA PRO A 107 9.62 15.11 -5.48
C PRO A 107 9.63 15.55 -4.02
N ARG A 108 9.97 16.82 -3.74
CA ARG A 108 9.95 17.37 -2.39
C ARG A 108 8.56 17.19 -1.78
N THR A 109 8.52 16.58 -0.61
CA THR A 109 7.28 16.18 0.05
C THR A 109 7.30 16.65 1.50
N ALA A 110 6.18 17.19 1.98
CA ALA A 110 5.99 17.61 3.36
C ALA A 110 4.67 17.08 3.91
N PHE A 111 4.69 16.58 5.13
CA PHE A 111 3.47 16.28 5.89
C PHE A 111 2.95 17.54 6.56
N VAL A 112 1.62 17.72 6.55
CA VAL A 112 0.96 18.87 7.12
C VAL A 112 -0.22 18.40 7.97
N SER A 113 -0.21 18.74 9.26
CA SER A 113 -1.19 18.29 10.24
C SER A 113 -2.06 19.40 10.83
N ASN A 114 -1.68 20.66 10.62
CA ASN A 114 -2.44 21.80 11.15
C ASN A 114 -2.23 23.07 10.31
N GLU A 115 -3.10 24.05 10.50
CA GLU A 115 -3.15 25.27 9.71
C GLU A 115 -1.88 26.13 9.86
N ASN A 116 -1.30 26.21 11.06
CA ASN A 116 -0.13 27.05 11.33
C ASN A 116 1.12 26.60 10.57
N ASN A 117 1.15 25.34 10.11
CA ASN A 117 2.30 24.75 9.42
C ASN A 117 2.16 24.77 7.89
N ILE A 118 1.01 25.20 7.33
CA ILE A 118 0.76 25.16 5.89
C ILE A 118 1.82 25.97 5.12
N LYS A 119 2.06 27.21 5.54
CA LYS A 119 3.03 28.09 4.87
C LYS A 119 4.43 27.49 4.89
N THR A 120 4.88 27.01 6.04
CA THR A 120 6.19 26.37 6.18
C THR A 120 6.31 25.11 5.33
N ALA A 121 5.28 24.26 5.30
CA ALA A 121 5.27 23.08 4.47
C ALA A 121 5.31 23.41 2.97
N LEU A 122 4.55 24.43 2.54
CA LEU A 122 4.61 24.94 1.16
C LEU A 122 6.02 25.41 0.79
N ASP A 123 6.67 26.20 1.65
CA ASP A 123 8.03 26.68 1.43
C ASP A 123 9.02 25.51 1.28
N LYS A 124 8.87 24.43 2.09
CA LYS A 124 9.73 23.23 2.03
C LYS A 124 9.56 22.44 0.74
N VAL A 125 8.39 22.49 0.10
CA VAL A 125 8.18 21.84 -1.21
C VAL A 125 8.44 22.78 -2.40
N GLY A 126 9.02 23.95 -2.13
CA GLY A 126 9.49 24.90 -3.18
C GLY A 126 8.73 26.20 -3.27
N GLY A 127 7.69 26.42 -2.46
CA GLY A 127 6.99 27.69 -2.31
C GLY A 127 6.24 28.18 -3.54
N LYS A 128 6.00 27.33 -4.55
CA LYS A 128 5.40 27.70 -5.83
C LYS A 128 4.22 26.81 -6.17
N PHE A 129 3.22 27.40 -6.83
CA PHE A 129 2.11 26.65 -7.40
C PHE A 129 2.36 26.35 -8.89
N PRO A 130 1.75 25.31 -9.46
CA PRO A 130 0.88 24.35 -8.75
C PRO A 130 1.67 23.41 -7.85
N ILE A 131 0.97 22.83 -6.87
CA ILE A 131 1.45 21.73 -6.02
C ILE A 131 0.49 20.55 -6.10
N ILE A 132 0.91 19.40 -5.58
CA ILE A 132 0.04 18.23 -5.43
C ILE A 132 -0.24 18.00 -3.95
N LEU A 133 -1.51 17.93 -3.62
CA LEU A 133 -2.02 17.47 -2.32
C LEU A 133 -2.44 16.02 -2.44
N LYS A 134 -2.02 15.17 -1.51
CA LYS A 134 -2.33 13.73 -1.53
C LYS A 134 -2.73 13.24 -0.16
N THR A 135 -3.64 12.27 -0.10
CA THR A 135 -3.82 11.47 1.11
C THR A 135 -2.57 10.64 1.39
N LEU A 136 -2.26 10.44 2.66
CA LEU A 136 -1.08 9.70 3.12
C LEU A 136 -1.08 8.25 2.59
N THR A 137 -2.23 7.59 2.66
CA THR A 137 -2.48 6.25 2.14
C THR A 137 -3.48 6.29 0.98
N GLY A 138 -3.68 5.16 0.31
CA GLY A 138 -4.64 5.02 -0.78
C GLY A 138 -3.97 4.77 -2.14
N THR A 139 -4.77 4.25 -3.07
CA THR A 139 -4.33 3.74 -4.38
C THR A 139 -5.12 4.36 -5.53
N GLN A 140 -4.72 4.07 -6.76
CA GLN A 140 -5.43 4.41 -8.00
C GLN A 140 -5.66 5.91 -8.25
N GLY A 141 -4.84 6.79 -7.64
CA GLY A 141 -4.97 8.23 -7.79
C GLY A 141 -6.12 8.86 -7.00
N ILE A 142 -6.86 8.08 -6.23
CA ILE A 142 -7.90 8.61 -5.33
C ILE A 142 -7.22 9.44 -4.23
N GLY A 143 -7.75 10.64 -3.96
CA GLY A 143 -7.17 11.57 -2.98
C GLY A 143 -5.93 12.32 -3.47
N VAL A 144 -5.72 12.42 -4.80
CA VAL A 144 -4.67 13.26 -5.41
C VAL A 144 -5.32 14.48 -6.04
N ILE A 145 -4.93 15.68 -5.59
CA ILE A 145 -5.52 16.96 -5.99
C ILE A 145 -4.40 17.91 -6.42
N LYS A 146 -4.52 18.48 -7.61
CA LYS A 146 -3.67 19.59 -8.05
C LYS A 146 -4.21 20.90 -7.47
N ILE A 147 -3.38 21.63 -6.77
CA ILE A 147 -3.72 22.89 -6.11
C ILE A 147 -2.96 24.02 -6.80
N GLU A 148 -3.65 25.10 -7.13
CA GLU A 148 -3.10 26.20 -7.95
C GLU A 148 -2.98 27.51 -7.17
N SER A 149 -3.52 27.59 -5.93
CA SER A 149 -3.42 28.79 -5.08
C SER A 149 -3.30 28.44 -3.61
N TYR A 150 -2.83 29.42 -2.82
CA TYR A 150 -2.71 29.26 -1.37
C TYR A 150 -4.08 29.13 -0.70
N GLU A 151 -5.07 29.93 -1.13
CA GLU A 151 -6.43 29.87 -0.61
C GLU A 151 -7.07 28.50 -0.89
N GLY A 152 -6.85 27.96 -2.09
CA GLY A 152 -7.29 26.61 -2.45
C GLY A 152 -6.63 25.53 -1.59
N LEU A 153 -5.33 25.68 -1.28
CA LEU A 153 -4.60 24.78 -0.40
C LEU A 153 -5.20 24.78 1.01
N VAL A 154 -5.39 25.96 1.62
CA VAL A 154 -5.95 26.09 2.96
C VAL A 154 -7.35 25.51 3.04
N ALA A 155 -8.23 25.90 2.11
CA ALA A 155 -9.62 25.43 2.10
C ALA A 155 -9.70 23.90 1.93
N THR A 156 -8.88 23.33 1.04
CA THR A 156 -8.87 21.87 0.81
C THR A 156 -8.34 21.12 2.03
N LEU A 157 -7.24 21.57 2.65
CA LEU A 157 -6.70 20.97 3.85
C LEU A 157 -7.69 20.98 5.01
N GLN A 158 -8.35 22.13 5.25
CA GLN A 158 -9.37 22.26 6.29
C GLN A 158 -10.54 21.29 6.07
N ALA A 159 -10.98 21.12 4.82
CA ALA A 159 -12.03 20.16 4.49
C ALA A 159 -11.58 18.72 4.71
N MET A 160 -10.35 18.36 4.29
CA MET A 160 -9.80 17.02 4.47
C MET A 160 -9.58 16.66 5.94
N TRP A 161 -9.08 17.60 6.75
CA TRP A 161 -8.89 17.37 8.19
C TRP A 161 -10.22 17.17 8.94
N LYS A 162 -11.30 17.84 8.53
CA LYS A 162 -12.65 17.56 9.06
C LYS A 162 -13.14 16.13 8.77
N LEU A 163 -12.60 15.51 7.73
CA LEU A 163 -12.84 14.11 7.37
C LEU A 163 -11.77 13.17 7.95
N GLU A 164 -10.97 13.66 8.89
CA GLU A 164 -9.88 12.93 9.54
C GLU A 164 -8.82 12.37 8.56
N ALA A 165 -8.71 12.95 7.36
CA ALA A 165 -7.76 12.54 6.36
C ALA A 165 -6.36 13.13 6.64
N GLU A 166 -5.36 12.28 6.69
CA GLU A 166 -3.95 12.68 6.75
C GLU A 166 -3.44 13.06 5.36
N MET A 167 -2.82 14.24 5.26
CA MET A 167 -2.45 14.81 3.97
C MET A 167 -0.95 15.12 3.88
N ILE A 168 -0.40 14.95 2.68
CA ILE A 168 0.92 15.44 2.30
C ILE A 168 0.81 16.45 1.19
N ILE A 169 1.72 17.45 1.22
CA ILE A 169 1.95 18.38 0.12
C ILE A 169 3.20 17.92 -0.62
N GLN A 170 3.15 17.94 -1.95
CA GLN A 170 4.27 17.56 -2.78
C GLN A 170 4.46 18.56 -3.91
N GLU A 171 5.70 18.83 -4.31
CA GLU A 171 5.97 19.64 -5.49
C GLU A 171 5.35 19.02 -6.74
N PHE A 172 4.86 19.86 -7.63
CA PHE A 172 4.32 19.42 -8.91
C PHE A 172 5.47 19.16 -9.90
N MET A 173 5.53 17.94 -10.41
CA MET A 173 6.45 17.53 -11.47
C MET A 173 5.67 17.37 -12.77
N PRO A 174 5.79 18.30 -13.73
CA PRO A 174 5.12 18.14 -15.02
C PRO A 174 5.70 16.93 -15.76
N SER A 175 4.84 16.08 -16.27
CA SER A 175 5.21 14.94 -17.10
C SER A 175 4.05 14.58 -18.02
N ASP A 176 4.37 14.20 -19.24
CA ASP A 176 3.39 13.77 -20.25
C ASP A 176 3.20 12.25 -20.24
N PHE A 177 3.98 11.51 -19.44
CA PHE A 177 3.91 10.05 -19.37
C PHE A 177 4.38 9.52 -18.01
N ASP A 178 3.91 8.33 -17.69
CA ASP A 178 4.34 7.53 -16.54
C ASP A 178 5.08 6.29 -17.01
N ILE A 179 6.14 5.90 -16.30
CA ILE A 179 6.82 4.63 -16.52
C ILE A 179 6.42 3.66 -15.41
N ARG A 180 5.73 2.59 -15.79
CA ARG A 180 5.42 1.51 -14.86
C ARG A 180 6.50 0.45 -14.91
N THR A 181 7.24 0.33 -13.83
CA THR A 181 8.29 -0.68 -13.69
C THR A 181 7.83 -1.86 -12.84
N PHE A 182 8.25 -3.05 -13.23
CA PHE A 182 8.14 -4.28 -12.44
C PHE A 182 9.53 -4.74 -12.05
N CYS A 183 9.76 -4.94 -10.75
CA CYS A 183 11.00 -5.52 -10.24
C CYS A 183 10.70 -6.93 -9.75
N VAL A 184 11.40 -7.90 -10.27
CA VAL A 184 11.34 -9.29 -9.82
C VAL A 184 12.77 -9.77 -9.65
N ASP A 185 13.13 -10.13 -8.42
CA ASP A 185 14.50 -10.41 -8.07
C ASP A 185 15.42 -9.21 -8.42
N ASN A 186 16.48 -9.35 -9.16
CA ASN A 186 17.36 -8.27 -9.61
C ASN A 186 17.06 -7.79 -11.04
N LYS A 187 15.87 -8.09 -11.58
CA LYS A 187 15.48 -7.71 -12.94
C LYS A 187 14.37 -6.66 -12.92
N ILE A 188 14.56 -5.62 -13.74
CA ILE A 188 13.58 -4.56 -13.94
C ILE A 188 12.95 -4.73 -15.33
N PHE A 189 11.63 -4.64 -15.37
CA PHE A 189 10.82 -4.66 -16.59
C PHE A 189 10.03 -3.34 -16.65
N ALA A 190 10.03 -2.64 -17.79
CA ALA A 190 9.30 -1.40 -18.02
C ALA A 190 8.42 -1.52 -19.26
#